data_736076a461589dfab7606f287fc340cb
#
_entry.id   736076a461589dfab7606f287fc340cb
#
_cell.length_a   1.000
_cell.length_b   1.000
_cell.length_c   1.000
_cell.angle_alpha   90.00
_cell.angle_beta   90.00
_cell.angle_gamma   90.00
#
_symmetry.space_group_name_H-M   'P 1'
#
loop_
_entity.id
_entity.type
_entity.pdbx_description
1 polymer ?
#
loop_
_entity_poly.entity_id
_entity_poly.type
_entity_poly.pdbx_seq_one_letter_code
_entity_poly.pdbx_strand_id
1 'polypeptide(L)' 'MDGNPGIDPRVRIGHVHLTVADIPRSLAFYRDLLGFEVTQTLGDHAAFLSAGGYHHHLALNT' A
#
# COMPACT_ATOMS: atom_id res chain seq x y z
N MET A 1 14.84 -21.27 -4.32
CA MET A 1 15.32 -21.03 -5.69
C MET A 1 16.73 -21.54 -5.79
N ASP A 2 16.90 -22.43 -6.69
CA ASP A 2 18.13 -23.19 -6.80
C ASP A 2 19.27 -22.31 -7.30
N GLY A 3 20.38 -22.26 -6.56
CA GLY A 3 21.57 -21.52 -6.94
C GLY A 3 21.41 -20.00 -6.87
N ASN A 4 20.28 -19.51 -6.41
CA ASN A 4 20.04 -18.07 -6.30
C ASN A 4 20.08 -17.68 -4.82
N PRO A 5 21.00 -16.77 -4.44
CA PRO A 5 21.09 -16.36 -3.03
C PRO A 5 19.91 -15.51 -2.56
N GLY A 6 19.04 -15.08 -3.51
CA GLY A 6 17.93 -14.21 -3.18
C GLY A 6 18.36 -12.76 -3.02
N ILE A 7 17.44 -11.93 -2.56
CA ILE A 7 17.68 -10.53 -2.30
C ILE A 7 18.36 -10.38 -0.95
N ASP A 8 19.27 -9.42 -0.84
CA ASP A 8 19.92 -9.09 0.43
C ASP A 8 18.83 -8.89 1.50
N PRO A 9 18.92 -9.60 2.64
CA PRO A 9 17.89 -9.50 3.68
C PRO A 9 17.73 -8.11 4.29
N ARG A 10 18.64 -7.18 4.01
CA ARG A 10 18.51 -5.79 4.47
C ARG A 10 17.64 -4.94 3.56
N VAL A 11 17.27 -5.47 2.38
CA VAL A 11 16.39 -4.75 1.47
C VAL A 11 15.00 -4.60 2.09
N ARG A 12 14.42 -3.41 1.94
CA ARG A 12 13.08 -3.09 2.41
C ARG A 12 12.27 -2.52 1.26
N ILE A 13 10.98 -2.81 1.27
CA ILE A 13 10.05 -2.13 0.38
C ILE A 13 9.51 -0.92 1.12
N GLY A 14 9.75 0.28 0.58
CA GLY A 14 9.26 1.51 1.18
C GLY A 14 7.76 1.66 0.99
N HIS A 15 7.30 1.51 -0.26
CA HIS A 15 5.87 1.59 -0.56
C HIS A 15 5.57 0.87 -1.87
N VAL A 16 4.28 0.58 -2.08
CA VAL A 16 3.78 -0.04 -3.30
C VAL A 16 2.67 0.85 -3.86
N HIS A 17 2.72 1.11 -5.16
CA HIS A 17 1.68 1.84 -5.88
C HIS A 17 0.78 0.85 -6.61
N LEU A 18 -0.54 1.01 -6.44
CA LEU A 18 -1.53 0.17 -7.11
C LEU A 18 -2.51 1.04 -7.86
N THR A 19 -2.74 0.71 -9.11
CA THR A 19 -3.84 1.31 -9.88
C THR A 19 -5.08 0.50 -9.63
N VAL A 20 -6.15 1.15 -9.18
CA VAL A 20 -7.39 0.48 -8.81
C VAL A 20 -8.56 1.11 -9.56
N ALA A 21 -9.64 0.34 -9.70
CA ALA A 21 -10.82 0.82 -10.41
C ALA A 21 -11.65 1.80 -9.59
N ASP A 22 -11.62 1.65 -8.27
CA ASP A 22 -12.53 2.37 -7.37
C ASP A 22 -11.87 2.51 -5.99
N ILE A 23 -11.60 3.75 -5.59
CA ILE A 23 -10.93 4.01 -4.31
C ILE A 23 -11.79 3.59 -3.11
N PRO A 24 -13.07 3.98 -2.99
CA PRO A 24 -13.87 3.55 -1.84
C PRO A 24 -13.93 2.04 -1.69
N ARG A 25 -14.06 1.31 -2.78
CA ARG A 25 -14.10 -0.15 -2.75
C ARG A 25 -12.77 -0.75 -2.32
N SER A 26 -11.67 -0.17 -2.79
CA SER A 26 -10.33 -0.62 -2.40
C SER A 26 -10.06 -0.33 -0.93
N LEU A 27 -10.53 0.80 -0.41
CA LEU A 27 -10.39 1.14 1.00
C LEU A 27 -11.15 0.16 1.89
N ALA A 28 -12.31 -0.33 1.44
CA ALA A 28 -13.04 -1.35 2.18
C ALA A 28 -12.18 -2.60 2.39
N PHE A 29 -11.34 -2.95 1.43
CA PHE A 29 -10.44 -4.07 1.57
C PHE A 29 -9.22 -3.72 2.42
N TYR A 30 -8.47 -2.68 2.03
CA TYR A 30 -7.18 -2.41 2.66
C TYR A 30 -7.31 -1.79 4.04
N ARG A 31 -8.25 -0.89 4.22
CA ARG A 31 -8.47 -0.24 5.52
C ARG A 31 -9.32 -1.11 6.43
N ASP A 32 -10.49 -1.52 5.96
CA ASP A 32 -11.49 -2.13 6.85
C ASP A 32 -11.21 -3.60 7.12
N LEU A 33 -10.69 -4.32 6.13
CA LEU A 33 -10.39 -5.75 6.29
C LEU A 33 -8.97 -5.99 6.77
N LEU A 34 -7.97 -5.36 6.14
CA LEU A 34 -6.57 -5.57 6.50
C LEU A 34 -6.05 -4.65 7.60
N GLY A 35 -6.74 -3.55 7.86
CA GLY A 35 -6.41 -2.69 8.99
C GLY A 35 -5.36 -1.62 8.72
N PHE A 36 -5.08 -1.29 7.45
CA PHE A 36 -4.22 -0.15 7.17
C PHE A 36 -4.93 1.16 7.52
N GLU A 37 -4.17 2.13 7.97
CA GLU A 37 -4.68 3.47 8.24
C GLU A 37 -4.58 4.33 6.98
N VAL A 38 -5.64 5.11 6.71
CA VAL A 38 -5.60 6.08 5.62
C VAL A 38 -4.90 7.33 6.17
N THR A 39 -3.76 7.68 5.56
CA THR A 39 -2.99 8.84 6.00
C THR A 39 -3.32 10.08 5.19
N GLN A 40 -3.75 9.92 3.96
CA GLN A 40 -4.12 11.05 3.10
C GLN A 40 -5.00 10.55 1.96
N THR A 41 -5.93 11.39 1.51
CA THR A 41 -6.72 11.14 0.32
C THR A 41 -6.65 12.36 -0.60
N LEU A 42 -6.76 12.12 -1.91
CA LEU A 42 -6.84 13.16 -2.92
C LEU A 42 -8.14 12.96 -3.69
N GLY A 43 -9.25 13.42 -3.09
CA GLY A 43 -10.58 13.22 -3.64
C GLY A 43 -10.87 11.73 -3.85
N ASP A 44 -11.47 11.41 -4.98
CA ASP A 44 -11.75 10.02 -5.35
C ASP A 44 -10.67 9.41 -6.24
N HIS A 45 -9.53 10.08 -6.36
CA HIS A 45 -8.49 9.70 -7.31
C HIS A 45 -7.34 8.93 -6.68
N ALA A 46 -7.05 9.20 -5.41
CA ALA A 46 -5.92 8.57 -4.76
C ALA A 46 -6.12 8.48 -3.25
N ALA A 47 -5.47 7.49 -2.65
CA ALA A 47 -5.42 7.34 -1.21
C ALA A 47 -4.07 6.77 -0.82
N PHE A 48 -3.57 7.19 0.34
CA PHE A 48 -2.33 6.69 0.91
C PHE A 48 -2.62 6.02 2.23
N LEU A 49 -2.09 4.82 2.41
CA LEU A 49 -2.37 4.00 3.58
C LEU A 49 -1.07 3.56 4.23
N SER A 50 -1.10 3.40 5.53
CA SER A 50 0.07 3.02 6.30
C SER A 50 -0.28 2.04 7.40
N ALA A 51 0.71 1.25 7.78
CA ALA A 51 0.69 0.47 9.00
C ALA A 51 1.71 1.10 9.95
N GLY A 52 1.27 1.48 11.14
CA GLY A 52 2.17 1.96 12.17
C GLY A 52 2.75 3.36 11.98
N GLY A 53 2.05 4.25 11.30
CA GLY A 53 2.44 5.66 11.26
C GLY A 53 3.52 6.05 10.27
N TYR A 54 3.97 5.13 9.44
CA TYR A 54 4.85 5.47 8.32
C TYR A 54 4.10 6.38 7.35
N HIS A 55 4.80 7.20 6.53
CA HIS A 55 4.10 8.14 5.64
C HIS A 55 3.13 7.43 4.69
N HIS A 56 3.51 6.32 4.10
CA HIS A 56 2.60 5.38 3.45
C HIS A 56 3.34 4.11 3.04
N HIS A 57 2.63 3.00 3.08
CA HIS A 57 3.10 1.72 2.55
C HIS A 57 2.39 1.40 1.24
N LEU A 58 1.13 1.81 1.12
CA LEU A 58 0.34 1.62 -0.08
C LEU A 58 -0.11 2.96 -0.60
N ALA A 59 -0.04 3.14 -1.90
CA ALA A 59 -0.66 4.25 -2.59
C ALA A 59 -1.61 3.68 -3.63
N LEU A 60 -2.87 4.08 -3.56
CA LEU A 60 -3.92 3.66 -4.47
C LEU A 60 -4.28 4.83 -5.37
N ASN A 61 -4.41 4.58 -6.67
CA ASN A 61 -4.85 5.62 -7.59
C ASN A 61 -5.72 5.00 -8.69
N THR A 62 -6.58 5.79 -9.23
CA THR A 62 -7.37 5.40 -10.40
C THR A 62 -6.69 5.91 -11.67
#